data_f9712f2eb87bd2ca13e36da851a92096
#
_entry.id   f9712f2eb87bd2ca13e36da851a92096
#
_cell.length_a   1.000
_cell.length_b   1.000
_cell.length_c   1.000
_cell.angle_alpha   90.00
_cell.angle_beta   90.00
_cell.angle_gamma   90.00
#
_symmetry.space_group_name_H-M   'P 1'
#
loop_
_entity.id
_entity.type
_entity.pdbx_description
1 polymer ?
#
loop_
_entity_poly.entity_id
_entity_poly.type
_entity_poly.pdbx_seq_one_letter_code
_entity_poly.pdbx_strand_id
1 'polypeptide(L)'
;MRLTDLTKKHKNKPVSLQTTPSPAGRSPQRGRVGEGVSDIIDEPKFHFFHRLPHAHHALNLWKKLGMSTKKNRAATKITFALTACLLSACGSVPDTYHSLRPEISITPTRQGTPTALRYTELPPYYDSEYLVWYDEHGRITRDKSQHWTYPFSENLRDVLRQAIAAETGNSRLYTYPLAENNRPEVLIDLQIRELIADPPHQRFLISAQWQTSKAGSDAAPTNHEYQQQLPLAKTDPDSLVAATAQAVKQLASAIARSL
;
A
#
# COMPACT_ATOMS: atom_id res chain seq x y z
N MET A 1 46.46 45.94 33.54
CA MET A 1 46.60 44.75 34.40
C MET A 1 46.71 43.53 33.50
N ARG A 2 47.87 42.85 33.49
CA ARG A 2 48.24 41.69 32.62
C ARG A 2 47.70 40.41 33.24
N LEU A 3 47.28 39.44 32.43
CA LEU A 3 47.17 38.01 32.74
C LEU A 3 47.27 37.28 31.41
N THR A 4 48.36 36.82 31.00
CA THR A 4 49.17 35.58 31.04
C THR A 4 48.40 34.30 30.71
N ASP A 5 48.71 33.79 29.51
CA ASP A 5 48.96 32.41 29.04
C ASP A 5 48.61 31.22 29.95
N LEU A 6 47.87 30.26 29.32
CA LEU A 6 48.00 28.82 29.58
C LEU A 6 47.66 28.00 28.33
N THR A 7 48.64 27.83 27.47
CA THR A 7 48.67 26.80 26.41
C THR A 7 48.93 25.42 27.03
N LYS A 8 47.94 24.52 27.03
CA LYS A 8 48.14 23.12 27.43
C LYS A 8 48.14 22.24 26.17
N LYS A 9 49.34 21.86 25.78
CA LYS A 9 49.74 21.00 24.67
C LYS A 9 49.37 19.55 24.99
N HIS A 10 48.27 18.98 24.40
CA HIS A 10 48.02 17.55 24.44
C HIS A 10 48.67 16.87 23.24
N LYS A 11 49.67 16.05 23.51
CA LYS A 11 50.32 15.12 22.60
C LYS A 11 49.38 13.95 22.37
N ASN A 12 48.88 13.78 21.14
CA ASN A 12 48.23 12.55 20.70
C ASN A 12 49.27 11.56 20.19
N LYS A 13 49.26 10.37 20.83
CA LYS A 13 50.03 9.20 20.43
C LYS A 13 49.31 8.49 19.27
N PRO A 14 50.00 8.02 18.25
CA PRO A 14 49.36 7.23 17.20
C PRO A 14 49.08 5.82 17.69
N VAL A 15 47.82 5.37 17.50
CA VAL A 15 47.40 3.98 17.71
C VAL A 15 47.70 3.19 16.44
N SER A 16 48.55 2.17 16.57
CA SER A 16 48.90 1.24 15.52
C SER A 16 47.72 0.34 15.17
N LEU A 17 47.29 0.34 13.92
CA LEU A 17 46.35 -0.62 13.36
C LEU A 17 47.02 -2.01 13.24
N GLN A 18 46.53 -2.97 14.01
CA GLN A 18 46.80 -4.39 13.79
C GLN A 18 45.89 -4.91 12.66
N THR A 19 46.52 -5.29 11.57
CA THR A 19 45.91 -6.05 10.46
C THR A 19 45.75 -7.51 10.86
N THR A 20 44.52 -7.98 10.94
CA THR A 20 44.20 -9.41 11.01
C THR A 20 44.08 -9.98 9.59
N PRO A 21 44.65 -11.18 9.33
CA PRO A 21 44.59 -11.78 8.00
C PRO A 21 43.22 -12.41 7.71
N SER A 22 42.75 -12.19 6.50
CA SER A 22 41.56 -12.77 5.89
C SER A 22 41.78 -14.27 5.61
N PRO A 23 40.79 -15.17 5.88
CA PRO A 23 40.91 -16.57 5.45
C PRO A 23 40.54 -16.68 3.96
N ALA A 24 41.45 -17.41 3.28
CA ALA A 24 41.38 -17.74 1.87
C ALA A 24 40.19 -18.64 1.49
N GLY A 25 39.61 -18.30 0.37
CA GLY A 25 39.22 -19.16 -0.72
C GLY A 25 38.29 -20.35 -0.49
N ARG A 26 37.05 -20.25 -1.02
CA ARG A 26 36.39 -21.36 -1.71
C ARG A 26 35.68 -20.81 -2.95
N SER A 27 36.19 -21.19 -4.11
CA SER A 27 35.54 -21.06 -5.40
C SER A 27 34.30 -21.95 -5.46
N PRO A 28 33.15 -21.46 -5.96
CA PRO A 28 32.06 -22.36 -6.35
C PRO A 28 32.33 -22.91 -7.74
N GLN A 29 32.22 -24.22 -7.85
CA GLN A 29 32.29 -25.04 -9.08
C GLN A 29 31.24 -24.53 -10.09
N ARG A 30 31.70 -24.43 -11.35
CA ARG A 30 30.88 -24.37 -12.56
C ARG A 30 29.96 -25.60 -12.63
N GLY A 31 28.67 -25.39 -12.40
CA GLY A 31 27.60 -26.30 -12.76
C GLY A 31 27.16 -26.08 -14.19
N ARG A 32 27.24 -27.17 -14.94
CA ARG A 32 26.91 -27.47 -16.33
C ARG A 32 25.58 -26.83 -16.79
N VAL A 33 25.63 -26.23 -17.96
CA VAL A 33 24.50 -25.87 -18.80
C VAL A 33 23.75 -27.14 -19.16
N GLY A 34 22.48 -27.26 -18.75
CA GLY A 34 21.51 -28.23 -19.21
C GLY A 34 20.49 -27.52 -20.07
N GLU A 35 20.46 -27.94 -21.34
CA GLU A 35 19.50 -27.51 -22.35
C GLU A 35 18.06 -27.94 -21.97
N GLY A 36 17.13 -27.05 -22.32
CA GLY A 36 15.82 -27.38 -22.86
C GLY A 36 14.81 -27.97 -21.88
N VAL A 37 13.85 -27.20 -21.43
CA VAL A 37 12.44 -27.60 -21.38
C VAL A 37 11.59 -26.36 -21.59
N SER A 38 10.99 -26.30 -22.76
CA SER A 38 9.83 -25.47 -23.05
C SER A 38 8.61 -26.13 -22.44
N ASP A 39 8.21 -25.73 -21.27
CA ASP A 39 6.93 -26.13 -20.65
C ASP A 39 5.97 -24.95 -20.78
N ILE A 40 5.19 -24.98 -21.84
CA ILE A 40 3.74 -25.19 -21.92
C ILE A 40 3.04 -24.71 -20.65
N ILE A 41 2.53 -23.48 -20.77
CA ILE A 41 1.52 -22.93 -19.85
C ILE A 41 0.23 -23.71 -20.12
N ASP A 42 -0.02 -24.74 -19.31
CA ASP A 42 -1.31 -25.42 -19.26
C ASP A 42 -2.34 -24.48 -18.60
N GLU A 43 -3.24 -23.97 -19.41
CA GLU A 43 -4.49 -23.40 -18.94
C GLU A 43 -5.30 -24.46 -18.18
N PRO A 44 -5.82 -24.16 -16.98
CA PRO A 44 -6.74 -25.08 -16.32
C PRO A 44 -8.05 -25.10 -17.10
N LYS A 45 -8.24 -26.12 -17.92
CA LYS A 45 -9.53 -26.46 -18.51
C LYS A 45 -10.48 -26.85 -17.37
N PHE A 46 -11.37 -25.93 -17.03
CA PHE A 46 -12.54 -26.23 -16.21
C PHE A 46 -13.43 -27.24 -16.94
N HIS A 47 -13.18 -28.51 -16.75
CA HIS A 47 -14.14 -29.58 -17.04
C HIS A 47 -15.15 -29.67 -15.90
N PHE A 48 -16.17 -28.85 -15.95
CA PHE A 48 -17.35 -28.99 -15.13
C PHE A 48 -18.41 -29.75 -15.94
N PHE A 49 -18.34 -31.06 -15.94
CA PHE A 49 -19.46 -31.95 -16.23
C PHE A 49 -19.09 -33.39 -15.89
N HIS A 50 -19.25 -33.78 -14.65
CA HIS A 50 -19.41 -35.20 -14.32
C HIS A 50 -20.79 -35.40 -13.70
N ARG A 51 -21.65 -35.95 -14.57
CA ARG A 51 -22.76 -36.87 -14.32
C ARG A 51 -23.02 -37.17 -12.84
N LEU A 52 -24.17 -36.71 -12.35
CA LEU A 52 -24.86 -37.21 -11.18
C LEU A 52 -25.64 -38.49 -11.54
N PRO A 53 -25.21 -39.71 -11.18
CA PRO A 53 -25.90 -40.94 -11.50
C PRO A 53 -26.96 -41.39 -10.47
N HIS A 54 -27.44 -40.48 -9.61
CA HIS A 54 -28.33 -40.91 -8.50
C HIS A 54 -29.75 -40.35 -8.54
N ALA A 55 -30.19 -39.70 -9.61
CA ALA A 55 -31.56 -39.20 -9.74
C ALA A 55 -32.62 -40.34 -9.86
N HIS A 56 -32.22 -41.52 -10.34
CA HIS A 56 -33.15 -42.63 -10.52
C HIS A 56 -33.45 -43.39 -9.22
N HIS A 57 -32.59 -43.38 -8.22
CA HIS A 57 -32.87 -44.08 -6.97
C HIS A 57 -33.84 -43.33 -6.06
N ALA A 58 -33.88 -42.04 -6.09
CA ALA A 58 -34.82 -41.22 -5.32
C ALA A 58 -36.28 -41.40 -5.73
N LEU A 59 -36.52 -41.56 -7.04
CA LEU A 59 -37.90 -41.72 -7.56
C LEU A 59 -38.50 -43.08 -7.17
N ASN A 60 -37.71 -44.12 -7.03
CA ASN A 60 -38.16 -45.44 -6.65
C ASN A 60 -38.46 -45.62 -5.15
N LEU A 61 -37.80 -44.84 -4.29
CA LEU A 61 -38.06 -44.82 -2.87
C LEU A 61 -39.42 -44.14 -2.55
N TRP A 62 -39.81 -43.13 -3.31
CA TRP A 62 -41.09 -42.43 -3.15
C TRP A 62 -42.27 -43.27 -3.50
N LYS A 63 -42.15 -44.16 -4.48
CA LYS A 63 -43.22 -45.11 -4.84
C LYS A 63 -43.42 -46.21 -3.80
N LYS A 64 -42.37 -46.60 -3.04
CA LYS A 64 -42.43 -47.63 -2.00
C LYS A 64 -43.06 -47.14 -0.68
N LEU A 65 -43.04 -45.84 -0.43
CA LEU A 65 -43.54 -45.26 0.82
C LEU A 65 -45.04 -45.01 0.86
N GLY A 66 -45.82 -45.43 -0.20
CA GLY A 66 -47.28 -45.41 -0.18
C GLY A 66 -47.90 -44.02 0.16
N MET A 67 -47.16 -42.93 -0.05
CA MET A 67 -47.66 -41.60 0.26
C MET A 67 -48.68 -41.19 -0.80
N SER A 68 -49.93 -41.35 -0.40
CA SER A 68 -51.12 -40.95 -1.17
C SER A 68 -50.99 -39.49 -1.63
N THR A 69 -50.96 -39.28 -2.91
CA THR A 69 -50.94 -37.96 -3.51
C THR A 69 -52.31 -37.26 -3.44
N LYS A 70 -52.97 -37.28 -2.28
CA LYS A 70 -54.14 -36.40 -2.04
C LYS A 70 -53.64 -34.97 -1.92
N LYS A 71 -53.61 -34.33 -3.04
CA LYS A 71 -53.73 -32.89 -3.35
C LYS A 71 -53.64 -31.92 -2.15
N ASN A 72 -52.49 -31.74 -1.59
CA ASN A 72 -52.21 -30.54 -0.78
C ASN A 72 -51.35 -29.55 -1.61
N ARG A 73 -52.01 -28.94 -2.61
CA ARG A 73 -51.38 -27.87 -3.44
C ARG A 73 -50.86 -26.72 -2.60
N ALA A 74 -51.37 -26.52 -1.41
CA ALA A 74 -50.87 -25.50 -0.46
C ALA A 74 -49.52 -25.89 0.14
N ALA A 75 -49.35 -27.14 0.59
CA ALA A 75 -48.11 -27.59 1.20
C ALA A 75 -46.92 -27.59 0.21
N THR A 76 -47.17 -28.01 -1.05
CA THR A 76 -46.12 -27.98 -2.09
C THR A 76 -45.70 -26.57 -2.44
N LYS A 77 -46.59 -25.58 -2.45
CA LYS A 77 -46.27 -24.18 -2.68
C LYS A 77 -45.43 -23.57 -1.52
N ILE A 78 -45.76 -23.94 -0.30
CA ILE A 78 -45.00 -23.46 0.91
C ILE A 78 -43.59 -24.05 0.91
N THR A 79 -43.44 -25.35 0.57
CA THR A 79 -42.10 -25.98 0.51
C THR A 79 -41.24 -25.39 -0.60
N PHE A 80 -41.82 -25.11 -1.77
CA PHE A 80 -41.09 -24.49 -2.86
C PHE A 80 -40.70 -23.05 -2.57
N ALA A 81 -41.57 -22.28 -1.92
CA ALA A 81 -41.26 -20.91 -1.49
C ALA A 81 -40.16 -20.89 -0.42
N LEU A 82 -40.19 -21.83 0.54
CA LEU A 82 -39.16 -21.93 1.58
C LEU A 82 -37.77 -22.32 1.00
N THR A 83 -37.75 -23.23 0.03
CA THR A 83 -36.52 -23.64 -0.66
C THR A 83 -35.96 -22.52 -1.53
N ALA A 84 -36.82 -21.73 -2.18
CA ALA A 84 -36.40 -20.57 -2.96
C ALA A 84 -35.80 -19.46 -2.07
N CYS A 85 -36.34 -19.21 -0.89
CA CYS A 85 -35.79 -18.25 0.09
C CYS A 85 -34.44 -18.69 0.66
N LEU A 86 -34.18 -19.98 0.79
CA LEU A 86 -32.89 -20.49 1.30
C LEU A 86 -31.77 -20.40 0.24
N LEU A 87 -32.10 -20.39 -1.04
CA LEU A 87 -31.12 -20.27 -2.12
C LEU A 87 -30.70 -18.82 -2.41
N SER A 88 -31.46 -17.83 -1.97
CA SER A 88 -31.12 -16.40 -2.14
C SER A 88 -30.24 -15.81 -1.04
N ALA A 89 -29.91 -16.57 0.01
CA ALA A 89 -29.20 -16.05 1.19
C ALA A 89 -27.67 -16.04 1.09
N CYS A 90 -27.05 -16.50 0.00
CA CYS A 90 -25.60 -16.55 -0.16
C CYS A 90 -25.07 -15.59 -1.23
N GLY A 91 -25.55 -14.34 -1.26
CA GLY A 91 -24.92 -13.28 -2.01
C GLY A 91 -23.81 -12.62 -1.16
N SER A 92 -22.57 -13.11 -1.22
CA SER A 92 -21.44 -12.32 -0.69
C SER A 92 -21.27 -11.08 -1.56
N VAL A 93 -21.13 -9.90 -0.93
CA VAL A 93 -20.75 -8.67 -1.65
C VAL A 93 -19.38 -8.92 -2.26
N PRO A 94 -19.18 -8.69 -3.56
CA PRO A 94 -17.89 -8.89 -4.21
C PRO A 94 -16.87 -7.90 -3.64
N ASP A 95 -15.63 -8.34 -3.46
CA ASP A 95 -14.52 -7.49 -3.07
C ASP A 95 -14.18 -6.50 -4.18
N THR A 96 -13.95 -5.25 -3.80
CA THR A 96 -13.54 -4.17 -4.70
C THR A 96 -12.14 -3.72 -4.33
N TYR A 97 -11.29 -3.54 -5.34
CA TYR A 97 -9.90 -3.15 -5.15
C TYR A 97 -9.63 -1.76 -5.71
N HIS A 98 -9.06 -0.90 -4.89
CA HIS A 98 -8.74 0.49 -5.19
C HIS A 98 -7.24 0.71 -5.24
N SER A 99 -6.79 1.65 -6.07
CA SER A 99 -5.40 2.07 -6.16
C SER A 99 -5.31 3.59 -6.20
N LEU A 100 -4.36 4.16 -5.48
CA LEU A 100 -4.01 5.55 -5.66
C LEU A 100 -3.36 5.70 -7.05
N ARG A 101 -3.90 6.61 -7.83
CA ARG A 101 -3.32 6.97 -9.13
C ARG A 101 -2.91 8.44 -9.09
N PRO A 102 -1.65 8.75 -9.43
CA PRO A 102 -1.27 10.14 -9.56
C PRO A 102 -1.96 10.73 -10.79
N GLU A 103 -2.67 11.84 -10.61
CA GLU A 103 -3.12 12.69 -11.72
C GLU A 103 -1.91 13.47 -12.26
N ILE A 104 -1.00 12.79 -12.95
CA ILE A 104 0.21 13.40 -13.48
C ILE A 104 0.01 13.70 -14.95
N SER A 105 -0.14 14.98 -15.26
CA SER A 105 -0.21 15.48 -16.65
C SER A 105 1.16 15.82 -17.25
N ILE A 106 2.22 15.80 -16.45
CA ILE A 106 3.56 16.28 -16.86
C ILE A 106 4.60 15.20 -16.56
N THR A 107 5.34 14.79 -17.59
CA THR A 107 6.54 13.97 -17.41
C THR A 107 7.70 14.87 -16.98
N PRO A 108 8.33 14.64 -15.82
CA PRO A 108 9.49 15.42 -15.42
C PRO A 108 10.64 15.23 -16.40
N THR A 109 11.12 16.34 -16.97
CA THR A 109 12.21 16.32 -17.97
C THR A 109 13.47 17.01 -17.50
N ARG A 110 13.38 17.83 -16.45
CA ARG A 110 14.48 18.57 -15.89
C ARG A 110 15.36 17.67 -15.03
N GLN A 111 16.67 17.72 -15.24
CA GLN A 111 17.64 17.12 -14.32
C GLN A 111 17.86 18.09 -13.14
N GLY A 112 16.98 18.04 -12.15
CA GLY A 112 17.13 18.79 -10.92
C GLY A 112 18.15 18.17 -9.95
N THR A 113 18.26 18.68 -8.73
CA THR A 113 19.08 18.09 -7.67
C THR A 113 18.63 16.67 -7.36
N PRO A 114 19.51 15.66 -7.34
CA PRO A 114 19.16 14.30 -6.98
C PRO A 114 18.57 14.24 -5.58
N THR A 115 17.33 13.88 -5.47
CA THR A 115 16.58 13.89 -4.22
C THR A 115 16.01 12.51 -3.94
N ALA A 116 15.99 12.06 -2.70
CA ALA A 116 15.39 10.78 -2.33
C ALA A 116 14.39 10.93 -1.18
N LEU A 117 13.22 10.34 -1.37
CA LEU A 117 12.27 10.05 -0.31
C LEU A 117 12.76 8.80 0.43
N ARG A 118 13.39 8.99 1.61
CA ARG A 118 14.11 7.94 2.34
C ARG A 118 13.17 7.11 3.19
N TYR A 119 12.40 7.77 4.05
CA TYR A 119 11.38 7.14 4.87
C TYR A 119 10.03 7.76 4.58
N THR A 120 9.00 6.92 4.65
CA THR A 120 7.61 7.35 4.65
C THR A 120 6.90 6.52 5.72
N GLU A 121 6.68 7.13 6.87
CA GLU A 121 5.95 6.53 7.98
C GLU A 121 4.47 6.89 7.89
N LEU A 122 3.62 5.90 8.07
CA LEU A 122 2.18 6.00 8.04
C LEU A 122 1.56 5.70 9.40
N PRO A 123 0.36 6.22 9.68
CA PRO A 123 -0.41 5.76 10.83
C PRO A 123 -0.68 4.26 10.77
N PRO A 124 -0.66 3.56 11.94
CA PRO A 124 -0.80 2.09 12.00
C PRO A 124 -2.09 1.54 11.39
N TYR A 125 -3.14 2.35 11.26
CA TYR A 125 -4.38 1.89 10.64
C TYR A 125 -4.25 1.63 9.13
N TYR A 126 -3.15 2.05 8.50
CA TYR A 126 -2.80 1.71 7.12
C TYR A 126 -1.97 0.43 6.97
N ASP A 127 -1.66 -0.27 8.06
CA ASP A 127 -1.08 -1.62 7.98
C ASP A 127 -2.09 -2.66 7.48
N SER A 128 -3.38 -2.28 7.42
CA SER A 128 -4.44 -3.12 6.88
C SER A 128 -4.65 -2.86 5.38
N GLU A 129 -5.11 -3.88 4.67
CA GLU A 129 -5.45 -3.80 3.24
C GLU A 129 -6.76 -3.08 2.96
N TYR A 130 -7.55 -2.74 4.00
CA TYR A 130 -8.90 -2.20 3.85
C TYR A 130 -8.92 -0.68 3.76
N LEU A 131 -9.95 -0.12 3.11
CA LEU A 131 -10.27 1.29 3.26
C LEU A 131 -10.74 1.56 4.69
N VAL A 132 -10.24 2.66 5.28
CA VAL A 132 -10.52 3.07 6.65
C VAL A 132 -11.02 4.51 6.72
N TRP A 133 -11.89 4.80 7.71
CA TRP A 133 -12.41 6.14 7.99
C TRP A 133 -12.84 6.27 9.45
N TYR A 134 -13.13 7.49 9.91
CA TYR A 134 -13.73 7.72 11.22
C TYR A 134 -15.24 7.48 11.19
N ASP A 135 -15.77 6.82 12.22
CA ASP A 135 -17.20 6.73 12.47
C ASP A 135 -17.72 7.95 13.28
N GLU A 136 -19.04 7.97 13.57
CA GLU A 136 -19.68 9.05 14.33
C GLU A 136 -19.15 9.24 15.76
N HIS A 137 -18.42 8.26 16.28
CA HIS A 137 -17.80 8.30 17.61
C HIS A 137 -16.30 8.58 17.56
N GLY A 138 -15.75 8.94 16.39
CA GLY A 138 -14.32 9.14 16.18
C GLY A 138 -13.49 7.86 16.23
N ARG A 139 -14.09 6.69 16.07
CA ARG A 139 -13.38 5.41 16.01
C ARG A 139 -13.03 5.09 14.55
N ILE A 140 -11.89 4.44 14.35
CA ILE A 140 -11.51 3.95 13.04
C ILE A 140 -12.34 2.72 12.69
N THR A 141 -13.07 2.81 11.60
CA THR A 141 -13.84 1.73 11.00
C THR A 141 -13.31 1.37 9.62
N ARG A 142 -13.73 0.22 9.10
CA ARG A 142 -13.30 -0.31 7.80
C ARG A 142 -14.43 -1.06 7.12
N ASP A 143 -14.42 -1.05 5.78
CA ASP A 143 -15.25 -1.94 4.98
C ASP A 143 -14.43 -3.15 4.52
N LYS A 144 -14.88 -4.34 4.88
CA LYS A 144 -14.18 -5.59 4.54
C LYS A 144 -14.30 -5.97 3.06
N SER A 145 -15.18 -5.33 2.31
CA SER A 145 -15.34 -5.53 0.87
C SER A 145 -14.54 -4.53 0.04
N GLN A 146 -13.90 -3.53 0.66
CA GLN A 146 -13.17 -2.45 -0.01
C GLN A 146 -11.68 -2.53 0.35
N HIS A 147 -10.84 -2.86 -0.63
CA HIS A 147 -9.42 -3.13 -0.42
C HIS A 147 -8.53 -2.18 -1.21
N TRP A 148 -7.33 -1.94 -0.70
CA TRP A 148 -6.23 -1.42 -1.51
C TRP A 148 -5.62 -2.56 -2.35
N THR A 149 -5.33 -2.33 -3.63
CA THR A 149 -4.76 -3.33 -4.56
C THR A 149 -3.34 -3.74 -4.19
N TYR A 150 -2.63 -2.92 -3.43
CA TYR A 150 -1.23 -3.06 -3.05
C TYR A 150 -1.07 -2.67 -1.59
N PRO A 151 0.02 -3.04 -0.90
CA PRO A 151 0.32 -2.41 0.37
C PRO A 151 0.22 -0.90 0.20
N PHE A 152 -0.72 -0.29 0.90
CA PHE A 152 -1.03 1.14 0.72
C PHE A 152 0.22 2.02 0.85
N SER A 153 1.10 1.66 1.79
CA SER A 153 2.36 2.36 2.04
C SER A 153 3.29 2.42 0.82
N GLU A 154 3.36 1.35 0.04
CA GLU A 154 4.20 1.32 -1.17
C GLU A 154 3.57 2.11 -2.30
N ASN A 155 2.27 1.95 -2.52
CA ASN A 155 1.53 2.71 -3.52
C ASN A 155 1.60 4.22 -3.22
N LEU A 156 1.37 4.61 -1.96
CA LEU A 156 1.47 6.00 -1.53
C LEU A 156 2.87 6.58 -1.77
N ARG A 157 3.92 5.85 -1.39
CA ARG A 157 5.30 6.30 -1.57
C ARG A 157 5.65 6.54 -3.05
N ASP A 158 5.18 5.65 -3.93
CA ASP A 158 5.41 5.81 -5.37
C ASP A 158 4.60 6.98 -5.95
N VAL A 159 3.34 7.14 -5.54
CA VAL A 159 2.49 8.27 -5.94
C VAL A 159 3.07 9.60 -5.45
N LEU A 160 3.54 9.67 -4.19
CA LEU A 160 4.21 10.86 -3.66
C LEU A 160 5.47 11.20 -4.46
N ARG A 161 6.33 10.21 -4.72
CA ARG A 161 7.53 10.41 -5.55
C ARG A 161 7.17 11.01 -6.91
N GLN A 162 6.20 10.43 -7.58
CA GLN A 162 5.76 10.90 -8.90
C GLN A 162 5.18 12.31 -8.82
N ALA A 163 4.34 12.59 -7.83
CA ALA A 163 3.72 13.89 -7.66
C ALA A 163 4.76 14.98 -7.33
N ILE A 164 5.71 14.73 -6.44
CA ILE A 164 6.80 15.67 -6.12
C ILE A 164 7.67 15.89 -7.36
N ALA A 165 7.98 14.83 -8.12
CA ALA A 165 8.76 14.93 -9.36
C ALA A 165 8.04 15.80 -10.40
N ALA A 166 6.72 15.66 -10.54
CA ALA A 166 5.92 16.47 -11.45
C ALA A 166 5.86 17.94 -11.03
N GLU A 167 5.64 18.23 -9.74
CA GLU A 167 5.58 19.59 -9.19
C GLU A 167 6.93 20.34 -9.32
N THR A 168 8.04 19.63 -9.09
CA THR A 168 9.39 20.21 -9.21
C THR A 168 9.96 20.18 -10.62
N GLY A 169 9.34 19.40 -11.52
CA GLY A 169 9.90 19.05 -12.82
C GLY A 169 11.17 18.18 -12.76
N ASN A 170 11.54 17.69 -11.56
CA ASN A 170 12.79 16.97 -11.33
C ASN A 170 12.66 15.48 -11.64
N SER A 171 13.35 14.99 -12.68
CA SER A 171 13.38 13.58 -13.06
C SER A 171 14.26 12.70 -12.15
N ARG A 172 15.12 13.32 -11.30
CA ARG A 172 16.03 12.62 -10.38
C ARG A 172 15.46 12.56 -8.96
N LEU A 173 14.20 12.12 -8.85
CA LEU A 173 13.56 11.85 -7.57
C LEU A 173 13.45 10.34 -7.37
N TYR A 174 14.03 9.85 -6.28
CA TYR A 174 14.19 8.43 -5.97
C TYR A 174 13.42 8.05 -4.71
N THR A 175 13.22 6.74 -4.50
CA THR A 175 12.75 6.16 -3.23
C THR A 175 13.75 5.12 -2.75
N TYR A 176 13.82 4.87 -1.45
CA TYR A 176 14.60 3.78 -0.89
C TYR A 176 13.84 2.44 -1.00
N PRO A 177 14.56 1.30 -1.24
CA PRO A 177 16.01 1.20 -1.43
C PRO A 177 16.46 1.80 -2.76
N LEU A 178 17.64 2.43 -2.76
CA LEU A 178 18.21 3.07 -3.95
C LEU A 178 18.77 2.03 -4.93
N ALA A 179 18.61 2.28 -6.23
CA ALA A 179 19.39 1.57 -7.24
C ALA A 179 20.88 1.91 -7.11
N GLU A 180 21.75 0.98 -7.52
CA GLU A 180 23.20 1.02 -7.29
C GLU A 180 23.87 2.35 -7.73
N ASN A 181 23.39 2.95 -8.83
CA ASN A 181 23.96 4.18 -9.39
C ASN A 181 23.30 5.47 -8.90
N ASN A 182 22.24 5.37 -8.10
CA ASN A 182 21.55 6.55 -7.59
C ASN A 182 22.30 7.12 -6.39
N ARG A 183 22.63 8.43 -6.47
CA ARG A 183 23.32 9.16 -5.40
C ARG A 183 22.53 10.44 -5.11
N PRO A 184 21.59 10.41 -4.16
CA PRO A 184 20.85 11.60 -3.78
C PRO A 184 21.76 12.60 -3.07
N GLU A 185 21.53 13.86 -3.31
CA GLU A 185 22.15 14.97 -2.59
C GLU A 185 21.24 15.51 -1.50
N VAL A 186 19.91 15.37 -1.69
CA VAL A 186 18.89 15.76 -0.71
C VAL A 186 18.09 14.53 -0.29
N LEU A 187 17.87 14.41 1.01
CA LEU A 187 17.09 13.34 1.62
C LEU A 187 15.82 13.93 2.25
N ILE A 188 14.71 13.26 2.08
CA ILE A 188 13.42 13.59 2.68
C ILE A 188 13.00 12.43 3.57
N ASP A 189 12.77 12.70 4.84
CA ASP A 189 12.16 11.77 5.81
C ASP A 189 10.77 12.28 6.14
N LEU A 190 9.76 11.56 5.74
CA LEU A 190 8.35 11.94 5.87
C LEU A 190 7.65 11.08 6.91
N GLN A 191 6.93 11.73 7.82
CA GLN A 191 5.99 11.11 8.73
C GLN A 191 4.59 11.67 8.46
N ILE A 192 3.68 10.83 8.02
CA ILE A 192 2.26 11.17 7.90
C ILE A 192 1.61 10.80 9.23
N ARG A 193 1.05 11.77 9.93
CA ARG A 193 0.40 11.59 11.23
C ARG A 193 -1.07 11.29 11.08
N GLU A 194 -1.68 11.89 10.06
CA GLU A 194 -3.09 11.72 9.78
C GLU A 194 -3.31 11.77 8.27
N LEU A 195 -4.08 10.82 7.75
CA LEU A 195 -4.47 10.75 6.34
C LEU A 195 -5.77 9.94 6.31
N ILE A 196 -6.91 10.53 6.66
CA ILE A 196 -8.13 9.77 6.90
C ILE A 196 -9.38 10.59 6.62
N ALA A 197 -10.40 9.93 6.10
CA ALA A 197 -11.72 10.53 5.95
C ALA A 197 -12.46 10.59 7.29
N ASP A 198 -13.20 11.67 7.48
CA ASP A 198 -14.11 11.92 8.59
C ASP A 198 -15.50 12.25 8.01
N PRO A 199 -16.23 11.21 7.53
CA PRO A 199 -17.51 11.38 6.87
C PRO A 199 -18.57 12.08 7.72
N PRO A 200 -18.68 11.83 9.03
CA PRO A 200 -19.64 12.53 9.89
C PRO A 200 -19.47 14.05 9.86
N HIS A 201 -18.24 14.52 9.69
CA HIS A 201 -17.94 15.95 9.61
C HIS A 201 -17.69 16.45 8.18
N GLN A 202 -17.98 15.62 7.16
CA GLN A 202 -17.83 15.91 5.73
C GLN A 202 -16.44 16.43 5.35
N ARG A 203 -15.40 15.85 5.92
CA ARG A 203 -14.02 16.28 5.71
C ARG A 203 -13.06 15.10 5.55
N PHE A 204 -11.94 15.36 4.92
CA PHE A 204 -10.78 14.48 4.87
C PHE A 204 -9.62 15.20 5.57
N LEU A 205 -8.96 14.51 6.48
CA LEU A 205 -7.90 15.05 7.31
C LEU A 205 -6.55 14.61 6.79
N ILE A 206 -5.61 15.55 6.69
CA ILE A 206 -4.21 15.27 6.40
C ILE A 206 -3.33 16.08 7.33
N SER A 207 -2.40 15.41 7.99
CA SER A 207 -1.35 16.01 8.79
C SER A 207 -0.06 15.24 8.58
N ALA A 208 1.03 15.95 8.28
CA ALA A 208 2.33 15.37 8.01
C ALA A 208 3.45 16.28 8.51
N GLN A 209 4.59 15.67 8.85
CA GLN A 209 5.85 16.34 9.11
C GLN A 209 6.93 15.70 8.27
N TRP A 210 7.89 16.50 7.82
CA TRP A 210 9.07 15.96 7.14
C TRP A 210 10.31 16.77 7.47
N GLN A 211 11.42 16.10 7.28
CA GLN A 211 12.74 16.72 7.37
C GLN A 211 13.43 16.65 6.03
N THR A 212 14.09 17.73 5.67
CA THR A 212 15.01 17.76 4.53
C THR A 212 16.43 17.87 5.04
N SER A 213 17.32 17.03 4.53
CA SER A 213 18.74 17.03 4.89
C SER A 213 19.62 16.85 3.65
N LYS A 214 20.85 17.36 3.72
CA LYS A 214 21.84 17.13 2.66
C LYS A 214 22.60 15.84 2.95
N ALA A 215 22.66 14.94 1.97
CA ALA A 215 23.35 13.67 2.11
C ALA A 215 24.85 13.89 2.42
N GLY A 216 25.37 13.17 3.43
CA GLY A 216 26.77 13.26 3.86
C GLY A 216 27.14 14.56 4.56
N SER A 217 26.21 15.38 4.98
CA SER A 217 26.44 16.61 5.74
C SER A 217 26.07 16.42 7.21
N ASP A 218 26.87 17.00 8.11
CA ASP A 218 26.56 17.07 9.56
C ASP A 218 25.67 18.27 9.92
N ALA A 219 25.20 19.03 8.91
CA ALA A 219 24.26 20.12 9.15
C ALA A 219 22.93 19.60 9.67
N ALA A 220 22.34 20.33 10.61
CA ALA A 220 21.02 19.98 11.13
C ALA A 220 19.97 19.95 10.00
N PRO A 221 19.06 18.95 10.01
CA PRO A 221 17.98 18.88 9.04
C PRO A 221 17.00 20.05 9.23
N THR A 222 16.36 20.45 8.14
CA THR A 222 15.28 21.44 8.19
C THR A 222 13.95 20.71 8.37
N ASN A 223 13.19 21.14 9.38
CA ASN A 223 11.89 20.58 9.71
C ASN A 223 10.77 21.35 9.00
N HIS A 224 9.78 20.63 8.54
CA HIS A 224 8.60 21.15 7.88
C HIS A 224 7.35 20.46 8.43
N GLU A 225 6.22 21.16 8.36
CA GLU A 225 4.92 20.67 8.81
C GLU A 225 3.83 21.09 7.82
N TYR A 226 2.84 20.23 7.67
CA TYR A 226 1.67 20.47 6.83
C TYR A 226 0.45 19.87 7.49
N GLN A 227 -0.62 20.67 7.59
CA GLN A 227 -1.91 20.21 8.09
C GLN A 227 -3.02 20.86 7.28
N GLN A 228 -3.99 20.07 6.84
CA GLN A 228 -5.14 20.57 6.10
C GLN A 228 -6.38 19.68 6.29
N GLN A 229 -7.54 20.30 6.08
CA GLN A 229 -8.83 19.63 5.98
C GLN A 229 -9.38 19.88 4.59
N LEU A 230 -9.73 18.82 3.88
CA LEU A 230 -10.34 18.87 2.56
C LEU A 230 -11.84 18.59 2.69
N PRO A 231 -12.70 19.23 1.90
CA PRO A 231 -14.11 18.88 1.90
C PRO A 231 -14.33 17.48 1.34
N LEU A 232 -15.19 16.70 2.00
CA LEU A 232 -15.61 15.38 1.55
C LEU A 232 -17.08 15.47 1.12
N ALA A 233 -17.32 15.49 -0.18
CA ALA A 233 -18.67 15.68 -0.73
C ALA A 233 -19.59 14.46 -0.55
N LYS A 234 -19.01 13.25 -0.52
CA LYS A 234 -19.71 11.97 -0.40
C LYS A 234 -18.91 11.00 0.46
N THR A 235 -19.58 9.97 0.97
CA THR A 235 -19.00 8.96 1.86
C THR A 235 -18.86 7.58 1.18
N ASP A 236 -19.06 7.52 -0.13
CA ASP A 236 -18.85 6.29 -0.89
C ASP A 236 -17.33 6.00 -1.06
N PRO A 237 -16.94 4.74 -1.27
CA PRO A 237 -15.54 4.33 -1.37
C PRO A 237 -14.74 5.09 -2.43
N ASP A 238 -15.34 5.36 -3.59
CA ASP A 238 -14.67 6.09 -4.68
C ASP A 238 -14.36 7.54 -4.28
N SER A 239 -15.28 8.20 -3.57
CA SER A 239 -15.07 9.54 -3.03
C SER A 239 -13.99 9.57 -1.96
N LEU A 240 -13.88 8.52 -1.12
CA LEU A 240 -12.80 8.39 -0.13
C LEU A 240 -11.43 8.23 -0.81
N VAL A 241 -11.35 7.40 -1.84
CA VAL A 241 -10.13 7.20 -2.64
C VAL A 241 -9.73 8.50 -3.34
N ALA A 242 -10.68 9.21 -3.96
CA ALA A 242 -10.43 10.48 -4.63
C ALA A 242 -9.94 11.55 -3.64
N ALA A 243 -10.55 11.65 -2.45
CA ALA A 243 -10.10 12.57 -1.40
C ALA A 243 -8.69 12.24 -0.91
N THR A 244 -8.36 10.94 -0.76
CA THR A 244 -7.01 10.48 -0.43
C THR A 244 -6.01 10.91 -1.49
N ALA A 245 -6.31 10.69 -2.78
CA ALA A 245 -5.44 11.10 -3.89
C ALA A 245 -5.23 12.62 -3.92
N GLN A 246 -6.28 13.40 -3.69
CA GLN A 246 -6.19 14.87 -3.62
C GLN A 246 -5.33 15.33 -2.43
N ALA A 247 -5.50 14.73 -1.25
CA ALA A 247 -4.70 15.03 -0.08
C ALA A 247 -3.21 14.73 -0.31
N VAL A 248 -2.89 13.59 -0.91
CA VAL A 248 -1.53 13.20 -1.28
C VAL A 248 -0.91 14.17 -2.28
N LYS A 249 -1.66 14.63 -3.29
CA LYS A 249 -1.22 15.64 -4.26
C LYS A 249 -0.88 16.96 -3.58
N GLN A 250 -1.73 17.43 -2.67
CA GLN A 250 -1.48 18.68 -1.94
C GLN A 250 -0.27 18.56 -1.00
N LEU A 251 -0.07 17.41 -0.34
CA LEU A 251 1.12 17.15 0.45
C LEU A 251 2.37 17.16 -0.44
N ALA A 252 2.32 16.52 -1.60
CA ALA A 252 3.43 16.52 -2.56
C ALA A 252 3.80 17.96 -3.01
N SER A 253 2.81 18.81 -3.28
CA SER A 253 3.02 20.22 -3.60
C SER A 253 3.63 20.99 -2.43
N ALA A 254 3.27 20.67 -1.18
CA ALA A 254 3.88 21.28 0.01
C ALA A 254 5.35 20.86 0.16
N ILE A 255 5.65 19.58 -0.02
CA ILE A 255 7.03 19.06 0.01
C ILE A 255 7.86 19.68 -1.12
N ALA A 256 7.32 19.75 -2.34
CA ALA A 256 8.00 20.33 -3.50
C ALA A 256 8.43 21.80 -3.27
N ARG A 257 7.61 22.58 -2.57
CA ARG A 257 7.95 23.97 -2.21
C ARG A 257 9.07 24.11 -1.18
N SER A 258 9.40 23.04 -0.47
CA SER A 258 10.47 23.01 0.54
C SER A 258 11.83 22.56 -0.02
N LEU A 259 11.88 22.15 -1.28
CA LEU A 259 13.10 21.69 -1.98
C LEU A 259 13.74 22.79 -2.79
#